data_e183151b43db7d99d3f35ed796455f75
#
_entry.id   e183151b43db7d99d3f35ed796455f75
#
_cell.length_a   1.000
_cell.length_b   1.000
_cell.length_c   1.000
_cell.angle_alpha   90.00
_cell.angle_beta   90.00
_cell.angle_gamma   90.00
#
_symmetry.space_group_name_H-M   'P 1'
#
loop_
_entity.id
_entity.type
_entity.pdbx_description
1 polymer ?
#
loop_
_entity_poly.entity_id
_entity_poly.type
_entity_poly.pdbx_seq_one_letter_code
_entity_poly.pdbx_strand_id
1 'polypeptide(L)'
;MHPPPKSVAFVARTHWFVGVVIVASIGLLHLVTRNLPGIEFGPRTYVITGSLGGLYLLAGTLVWLGAPLGRLLSRICALLYLPRPQFGGHLWDIMNSPEYQAHFTRARAH
;
A
#
# COMPACT_ATOMS: atom_id res chain seq x y z
N MET A 1 3.07 -23.40 4.48
CA MET A 1 3.39 -21.97 4.55
C MET A 1 2.79 -21.39 5.82
N HIS A 2 3.61 -20.83 6.66
CA HIS A 2 3.14 -20.23 7.89
C HIS A 2 2.61 -18.81 7.62
N PRO A 3 1.48 -18.44 8.24
CA PRO A 3 1.00 -17.08 8.11
C PRO A 3 1.99 -16.10 8.77
N PRO A 4 2.09 -14.87 8.26
CA PRO A 4 2.97 -13.88 8.88
C PRO A 4 2.45 -13.47 10.27
N PRO A 5 3.32 -12.89 11.12
CA PRO A 5 2.88 -12.34 12.40
C PRO A 5 1.76 -11.31 12.24
N LYS A 6 1.01 -11.09 13.32
CA LYS A 6 -0.12 -10.16 13.28
C LYS A 6 0.26 -8.75 12.84
N SER A 7 1.41 -8.25 13.27
CA SER A 7 1.89 -6.93 12.87
C SER A 7 2.15 -6.85 11.37
N VAL A 8 2.78 -7.87 10.82
CA VAL A 8 3.06 -7.96 9.38
C VAL A 8 1.75 -8.08 8.60
N ALA A 9 0.85 -8.94 9.05
CA ALA A 9 -0.45 -9.12 8.41
C ALA A 9 -1.26 -7.82 8.41
N PHE A 10 -1.22 -7.07 9.50
CA PHE A 10 -1.90 -5.79 9.62
C PHE A 10 -1.37 -4.79 8.59
N VAL A 11 -0.05 -4.65 8.48
CA VAL A 11 0.57 -3.74 7.51
C VAL A 11 0.23 -4.15 6.08
N ALA A 12 0.35 -5.43 5.76
CA ALA A 12 0.06 -5.94 4.43
C ALA A 12 -1.41 -5.71 4.05
N ARG A 13 -2.33 -6.03 4.95
CA ARG A 13 -3.76 -5.82 4.71
C ARG A 13 -4.11 -4.35 4.56
N THR A 14 -3.46 -3.48 5.33
CA THR A 14 -3.65 -2.03 5.22
C THR A 14 -3.23 -1.55 3.83
N HIS A 15 -2.08 -1.99 3.34
CA HIS A 15 -1.62 -1.62 2.00
C HIS A 15 -2.57 -2.14 0.92
N TRP A 16 -3.03 -3.39 1.03
CA TRP A 16 -4.00 -3.95 0.09
C TRP A 16 -5.32 -3.17 0.09
N PHE A 17 -5.82 -2.84 1.28
CA PHE A 17 -7.06 -2.07 1.41
C PHE A 17 -6.93 -0.71 0.74
N VAL A 18 -5.86 0.03 1.04
CA VAL A 18 -5.61 1.34 0.44
C VAL A 18 -5.44 1.21 -1.09
N GLY A 19 -4.70 0.21 -1.54
CA GLY A 19 -4.51 -0.03 -2.97
C GLY A 19 -5.81 -0.32 -3.70
N VAL A 20 -6.67 -1.14 -3.12
CA VAL A 20 -7.98 -1.45 -3.69
C VAL A 20 -8.86 -0.20 -3.75
N VAL A 21 -8.87 0.61 -2.69
CA VAL A 21 -9.63 1.86 -2.66
C VAL A 21 -9.14 2.82 -3.76
N ILE A 22 -7.83 2.94 -3.93
CA ILE A 22 -7.25 3.81 -4.95
C ILE A 22 -7.63 3.33 -6.36
N VAL A 23 -7.51 2.02 -6.61
CA VAL A 23 -7.87 1.44 -7.91
C VAL A 23 -9.37 1.60 -8.18
N ALA A 24 -10.21 1.38 -7.16
CA ALA A 24 -11.65 1.56 -7.29
C ALA A 24 -12.01 3.03 -7.60
N SER A 25 -11.23 3.98 -7.09
CA SER A 25 -11.46 5.40 -7.36
C SER A 25 -11.26 5.74 -8.83
N ILE A 26 -10.43 5.00 -9.57
CA ILE A 26 -10.27 5.17 -11.02
C ILE A 26 -11.60 4.89 -11.72
N GLY A 27 -12.26 3.78 -11.35
CA GLY A 27 -13.58 3.47 -11.91
C GLY A 27 -14.60 4.54 -11.61
N LEU A 28 -14.59 5.07 -10.39
CA LEU A 28 -15.48 6.15 -10.00
C LEU A 28 -15.21 7.43 -10.80
N LEU A 29 -13.93 7.80 -10.96
CA LEU A 29 -13.54 8.95 -11.77
C LEU A 29 -14.03 8.80 -13.22
N HIS A 30 -13.87 7.60 -13.76
CA HIS A 30 -14.32 7.31 -15.13
C HIS A 30 -15.84 7.45 -15.26
N LEU A 31 -16.61 6.94 -14.28
CA LEU A 31 -18.06 7.08 -14.28
C LEU A 31 -18.48 8.55 -14.18
N VAL A 32 -17.80 9.34 -13.36
CA VAL A 32 -18.10 10.77 -13.19
C VAL A 32 -17.86 11.51 -14.50
N THR A 33 -16.70 11.29 -15.15
CA THR A 33 -16.38 11.97 -16.41
C THR A 33 -17.33 11.57 -17.54
N ARG A 34 -17.79 10.32 -17.53
CA ARG A 34 -18.68 9.81 -18.56
C ARG A 34 -20.11 10.36 -18.42
N ASN A 35 -20.59 10.57 -17.19
CA ASN A 35 -21.97 10.91 -16.92
C ASN A 35 -22.20 12.41 -16.64
N LEU A 36 -21.16 13.16 -16.29
CA LEU A 36 -21.26 14.58 -16.00
C LEU A 36 -20.49 15.40 -17.04
N PRO A 37 -21.21 16.07 -17.97
CA PRO A 37 -20.54 16.90 -18.97
C PRO A 37 -19.80 18.07 -18.33
N GLY A 38 -18.64 18.39 -18.87
CA GLY A 38 -17.81 19.49 -18.40
C GLY A 38 -16.80 19.10 -17.32
N ILE A 39 -16.84 17.87 -16.82
CA ILE A 39 -15.84 17.35 -15.89
C ILE A 39 -14.91 16.41 -16.65
N GLU A 40 -13.67 16.81 -16.78
CA GLU A 40 -12.64 15.98 -17.46
C GLU A 40 -11.42 15.86 -16.59
N PHE A 41 -10.93 14.62 -16.47
CA PHE A 41 -9.64 14.33 -15.82
C PHE A 41 -8.63 13.97 -16.90
N GLY A 42 -7.45 14.59 -16.86
CA GLY A 42 -6.41 14.30 -17.82
C GLY A 42 -5.85 12.89 -17.66
N PRO A 43 -5.16 12.37 -18.71
CA PRO A 43 -4.57 11.04 -18.64
C PRO A 43 -3.56 10.90 -17.50
N ARG A 44 -2.92 12.00 -17.08
CA ARG A 44 -1.99 11.98 -15.94
C ARG A 44 -2.66 11.54 -14.65
N THR A 45 -3.91 11.96 -14.42
CA THR A 45 -4.66 11.59 -13.22
C THR A 45 -4.82 10.07 -13.15
N TYR A 46 -5.20 9.43 -14.26
CA TYR A 46 -5.37 7.98 -14.31
C TYR A 46 -4.05 7.25 -14.12
N VAL A 47 -2.98 7.72 -14.76
CA VAL A 47 -1.66 7.10 -14.66
C VAL A 47 -1.12 7.20 -13.22
N ILE A 48 -1.19 8.38 -12.62
CA ILE A 48 -0.71 8.60 -11.25
C ILE A 48 -1.52 7.76 -10.26
N THR A 49 -2.84 7.77 -10.38
CA THR A 49 -3.71 7.01 -9.48
C THR A 49 -3.49 5.50 -9.63
N GLY A 50 -3.41 5.01 -10.86
CA GLY A 50 -3.16 3.60 -11.13
C GLY A 50 -1.79 3.14 -10.62
N SER A 51 -0.76 3.97 -10.83
CA SER A 51 0.59 3.67 -10.35
C SER A 51 0.63 3.62 -8.82
N LEU A 52 -0.03 4.57 -8.16
CA LEU A 52 -0.09 4.62 -6.70
C LEU A 52 -0.83 3.41 -6.13
N GLY A 53 -1.99 3.07 -6.69
CA GLY A 53 -2.74 1.88 -6.28
C GLY A 53 -1.95 0.61 -6.48
N GLY A 54 -1.28 0.47 -7.62
CA GLY A 54 -0.40 -0.66 -7.91
C GLY A 54 0.76 -0.76 -6.93
N LEU A 55 1.34 0.38 -6.56
CA LEU A 55 2.43 0.43 -5.57
C LEU A 55 1.96 -0.12 -4.21
N TYR A 56 0.78 0.28 -3.73
CA TYR A 56 0.25 -0.21 -2.47
C TYR A 56 -0.06 -1.72 -2.53
N LEU A 57 -0.66 -2.19 -3.61
CA LEU A 57 -0.95 -3.61 -3.78
C LEU A 57 0.33 -4.43 -3.81
N LEU A 58 1.33 -3.97 -4.54
CA LEU A 58 2.63 -4.64 -4.62
C LEU A 58 3.34 -4.63 -3.27
N ALA A 59 3.34 -3.48 -2.59
CA ALA A 59 3.97 -3.36 -1.27
C ALA A 59 3.31 -4.33 -0.27
N GLY A 60 1.99 -4.40 -0.24
CA GLY A 60 1.28 -5.33 0.63
C GLY A 60 1.64 -6.79 0.35
N THR A 61 1.70 -7.16 -0.92
CA THR A 61 2.07 -8.52 -1.33
C THR A 61 3.51 -8.85 -0.92
N LEU A 62 4.45 -7.96 -1.18
CA LEU A 62 5.86 -8.18 -0.84
C LEU A 62 6.09 -8.19 0.68
N VAL A 63 5.35 -7.37 1.43
CA VAL A 63 5.41 -7.40 2.89
C VAL A 63 4.90 -8.75 3.42
N TRP A 64 3.79 -9.23 2.89
CA TRP A 64 3.25 -10.53 3.29
C TRP A 64 4.26 -11.66 3.06
N LEU A 65 4.95 -11.62 1.92
CA LEU A 65 5.94 -12.62 1.56
C LEU A 65 7.29 -12.44 2.28
N GLY A 66 7.51 -11.31 2.93
CA GLY A 66 8.76 -11.03 3.62
C GLY A 66 9.91 -10.67 2.69
N ALA A 67 9.62 -10.23 1.46
CA ALA A 67 10.65 -9.83 0.52
C ALA A 67 11.32 -8.52 0.96
N PRO A 68 12.67 -8.40 0.84
CA PRO A 68 13.39 -7.18 1.25
C PRO A 68 12.87 -5.92 0.54
N LEU A 69 12.51 -6.02 -0.74
CA LEU A 69 11.94 -4.91 -1.49
C LEU A 69 10.62 -4.45 -0.88
N GLY A 70 9.82 -5.38 -0.33
CA GLY A 70 8.57 -5.05 0.35
C GLY A 70 8.78 -4.15 1.55
N ARG A 71 9.86 -4.37 2.30
CA ARG A 71 10.21 -3.52 3.44
C ARG A 71 10.45 -2.08 3.00
N LEU A 72 11.20 -1.88 1.92
CA LEU A 72 11.47 -0.55 1.37
C LEU A 72 10.19 0.09 0.84
N LEU A 73 9.42 -0.63 0.04
CA LEU A 73 8.17 -0.12 -0.53
C LEU A 73 7.16 0.23 0.56
N SER A 74 7.09 -0.58 1.62
CA SER A 74 6.19 -0.33 2.75
C SER A 74 6.54 0.98 3.46
N ARG A 75 7.83 1.27 3.64
CA ARG A 75 8.28 2.53 4.23
C ARG A 75 7.91 3.73 3.35
N ILE A 76 8.08 3.60 2.05
CA ILE A 76 7.68 4.64 1.09
C ILE A 76 6.17 4.87 1.19
N CYS A 77 5.37 3.80 1.23
CA CYS A 77 3.92 3.91 1.39
C CYS A 77 3.53 4.58 2.71
N ALA A 78 4.25 4.29 3.80
CA ALA A 78 3.99 4.93 5.09
C ALA A 78 4.23 6.44 5.03
N LEU A 79 5.26 6.87 4.30
CA LEU A 79 5.53 8.29 4.10
C LEU A 79 4.44 8.96 3.27
N LEU A 80 3.81 8.23 2.36
CA LEU A 80 2.73 8.75 1.52
C LEU A 80 1.41 8.92 2.29
N TYR A 81 1.30 8.43 3.53
CA TYR A 81 0.15 8.71 4.40
C TYR A 81 0.22 10.09 5.06
N LEU A 82 0.99 11.02 4.49
CA LEU A 82 1.17 12.37 5.05
C LEU A 82 -0.12 13.13 5.36
N PRO A 83 -1.22 13.01 4.57
CA PRO A 83 -2.47 13.67 4.95
C PRO A 83 -3.03 13.20 6.28
N ARG A 84 -2.58 12.03 6.76
CA ARG A 84 -2.92 11.49 8.08
C ARG A 84 -1.64 11.00 8.76
N PRO A 85 -0.79 11.94 9.25
CA PRO A 85 0.51 11.59 9.81
C PRO A 85 0.41 10.66 11.03
N GLN A 86 -0.69 10.71 11.77
CA GLN A 86 -0.92 9.83 12.91
C GLN A 86 -1.02 8.36 12.45
N PHE A 87 -1.71 8.11 11.35
CA PHE A 87 -1.85 6.77 10.79
C PHE A 87 -0.52 6.26 10.22
N GLY A 88 0.17 7.10 9.45
CA GLY A 88 1.49 6.78 8.91
C GLY A 88 2.51 6.53 10.02
N GLY A 89 2.46 7.33 11.10
CA GLY A 89 3.33 7.15 12.26
C GLY A 89 3.07 5.82 12.96
N HIS A 90 1.81 5.42 13.09
CA HIS A 90 1.45 4.13 13.68
C HIS A 90 2.03 2.96 12.87
N LEU A 91 1.89 3.01 11.55
CA LEU A 91 2.49 2.00 10.68
C LEU A 91 4.00 1.99 10.78
N TRP A 92 4.62 3.16 10.86
CA TRP A 92 6.06 3.29 11.00
C TRP A 92 6.56 2.62 12.28
N ASP A 93 5.84 2.83 13.40
CA ASP A 93 6.17 2.20 14.67
C ASP A 93 6.06 0.66 14.57
N ILE A 94 5.03 0.15 13.90
CA ILE A 94 4.89 -1.29 13.67
C ILE A 94 6.07 -1.82 12.84
N MET A 95 6.49 -1.08 11.81
CA MET A 95 7.61 -1.47 10.95
C MET A 95 8.94 -1.50 11.69
N ASN A 96 9.06 -0.75 12.79
CA ASN A 96 10.26 -0.76 13.61
C ASN A 96 10.20 -1.83 14.72
N SER A 97 9.08 -2.55 14.86
CA SER A 97 8.96 -3.59 15.87
C SER A 97 9.87 -4.78 15.55
N PRO A 98 10.42 -5.47 16.58
CA PRO A 98 11.26 -6.66 16.35
C PRO A 98 10.54 -7.77 15.59
N GLU A 99 9.25 -7.95 15.83
CA GLU A 99 8.43 -8.96 15.15
C GLU A 99 8.36 -8.71 13.65
N TYR A 100 8.15 -7.47 13.24
CA TYR A 100 8.08 -7.09 11.83
C TYR A 100 9.43 -7.31 11.14
N GLN A 101 10.50 -6.87 11.76
CA GLN A 101 11.83 -7.02 11.18
C GLN A 101 12.27 -8.49 11.12
N ALA A 102 11.90 -9.29 12.12
CA ALA A 102 12.21 -10.71 12.16
C ALA A 102 11.56 -11.48 11.01
N HIS A 103 10.38 -11.05 10.57
CA HIS A 103 9.69 -11.66 9.43
C HIS A 103 10.54 -11.60 8.16
N PHE A 104 11.15 -10.45 7.88
CA PHE A 104 11.98 -10.26 6.69
C PHE A 104 13.30 -11.03 6.82
N THR A 105 13.87 -11.07 8.01
CA THR A 105 15.10 -11.83 8.26
C THR A 105 14.88 -13.33 8.06
N ARG A 106 13.76 -13.86 8.54
CA ARG A 106 13.41 -15.28 8.37
C ARG A 106 13.20 -15.64 6.91
N ALA A 107 12.54 -14.77 6.15
CA ALA A 107 12.31 -15.00 4.73
C ALA A 107 13.63 -15.04 3.95
N ARG A 108 14.64 -14.24 4.36
CA ARG A 108 15.96 -14.26 3.74
C ARG A 108 16.74 -15.54 4.03
N ALA A 109 16.46 -16.17 5.17
CA ALA A 109 17.16 -17.39 5.57
C ALA A 109 16.73 -18.62 4.75
N HIS A 110 15.63 -18.51 4.02
CA HIS A 110 15.13 -19.53 3.13
C HIS A 110 15.41 -19.16 1.67
#